data_586f2754ae16a363fb9c9629de9dad44
#
_entry.id   586f2754ae16a363fb9c9629de9dad44
#
_cell.length_a   1.000
_cell.length_b   1.000
_cell.length_c   1.000
_cell.angle_alpha   90.00
_cell.angle_beta   90.00
_cell.angle_gamma   90.00
#
_symmetry.space_group_name_H-M   'P 1'
#
loop_
_entity.id
_entity.type
_entity.pdbx_description
1 polymer ?
#
loop_
_entity_poly.entity_id
_entity_poly.type
_entity_poly.pdbx_seq_one_letter_code
_entity_poly.pdbx_strand_id
1 'polypeptide(L)'
;MLDTNINFVDKSLQVLLQASKDYPNSNVDISVAYISAVGVSLLQPLLNTTGRKRVVIGLTPINRLNAFLRLQDLDVEVYVYVAPYRRIFHPKIYYGATKAQSWAMVGSSNLTQNGLSSSVERNLFITGQRHTEPFASIETQLDTFRTQAYPFDTNIEEVLNRIEKFDGRYSEDKYLQELVNAGIKPRTTITSTIPIEVQQVALDALIELLKEARLEYSYQMLLLLVMLSRADNNGIFSLEETASCFSRFYGIRKNAGLPIEKVHGSKHAEVERYWDNVKRLKRIIEINPFPRFERRGLLDLSEDTEFFIINPALFTIMTPSLKLSLRSDAIDKLTIHYAEDRQSIEIMLKEAIG
;
A
#
# COMPACT_ATOMS: atom_id res chain seq x y z
N MET A 1 -35.51 22.02 -2.63
CA MET A 1 -34.04 21.95 -2.68
C MET A 1 -33.56 21.36 -1.38
N LEU A 2 -32.73 20.32 -1.40
CA LEU A 2 -32.17 19.73 -0.18
C LEU A 2 -31.07 20.69 0.28
N ASP A 3 -31.26 21.36 1.44
CA ASP A 3 -30.28 22.32 1.96
C ASP A 3 -29.06 21.59 2.52
N THR A 4 -28.13 21.25 1.63
CA THR A 4 -26.78 20.81 2.02
C THR A 4 -25.88 22.03 2.04
N ASN A 5 -25.32 22.36 3.21
CA ASN A 5 -24.35 23.42 3.35
C ASN A 5 -22.94 22.85 3.35
N ILE A 6 -22.03 23.43 2.58
CA ILE A 6 -20.62 23.03 2.47
C ILE A 6 -19.74 24.24 2.74
N ASN A 7 -18.86 24.13 3.73
CA ASN A 7 -17.94 25.20 4.13
C ASN A 7 -16.50 24.68 4.20
N PHE A 8 -15.55 25.46 3.73
CA PHE A 8 -14.14 25.24 4.01
C PHE A 8 -13.81 25.68 5.44
N VAL A 9 -13.11 24.84 6.18
CA VAL A 9 -12.72 25.12 7.57
C VAL A 9 -11.23 24.81 7.81
N ASP A 10 -10.60 25.68 8.61
CA ASP A 10 -9.21 25.59 9.03
C ASP A 10 -9.05 25.38 10.54
N LYS A 11 -10.14 25.52 11.29
CA LYS A 11 -10.20 25.38 12.75
C LYS A 11 -10.97 24.12 13.15
N SER A 12 -10.37 22.96 12.87
CA SER A 12 -11.01 21.65 12.99
C SER A 12 -11.64 21.40 14.35
N LEU A 13 -10.89 21.63 15.43
CA LEU A 13 -11.40 21.43 16.79
C LEU A 13 -12.63 22.31 17.08
N GLN A 14 -12.56 23.59 16.75
CA GLN A 14 -13.65 24.53 17.00
C GLN A 14 -14.95 24.09 16.29
N VAL A 15 -14.84 23.68 15.04
CA VAL A 15 -15.97 23.21 14.24
C VAL A 15 -16.57 21.93 14.81
N LEU A 16 -15.74 20.95 15.19
CA LEU A 16 -16.20 19.71 15.80
C LEU A 16 -16.89 19.94 17.16
N LEU A 17 -16.35 20.84 17.99
CA LEU A 17 -16.97 21.21 19.26
C LEU A 17 -18.26 22.02 19.07
N GLN A 18 -18.37 22.80 18.00
CA GLN A 18 -19.64 23.47 17.65
C GLN A 18 -20.66 22.44 17.16
N ALA A 19 -20.27 21.47 16.32
CA ALA A 19 -21.14 20.39 15.88
C ALA A 19 -21.74 19.58 17.05
N SER A 20 -21.00 19.39 18.14
CA SER A 20 -21.51 18.71 19.36
C SER A 20 -22.67 19.47 20.03
N LYS A 21 -22.69 20.81 19.90
CA LYS A 21 -23.73 21.66 20.47
C LYS A 21 -24.94 21.75 19.54
N ASP A 22 -24.69 21.86 18.24
CA ASP A 22 -25.72 22.02 17.22
C ASP A 22 -26.49 20.73 16.95
N TYR A 23 -25.81 19.56 17.15
CA TYR A 23 -26.36 18.23 16.90
C TYR A 23 -26.20 17.30 18.12
N PRO A 24 -26.82 17.63 19.26
CA PRO A 24 -26.69 16.84 20.47
C PRO A 24 -27.23 15.41 20.28
N ASN A 25 -26.65 14.46 21.00
CA ASN A 25 -26.97 13.04 20.92
C ASN A 25 -26.78 12.40 19.52
N SER A 26 -25.95 13.00 18.66
CA SER A 26 -25.55 12.35 17.41
C SER A 26 -24.83 11.03 17.68
N ASN A 27 -25.08 10.04 16.83
CA ASN A 27 -24.13 8.93 16.69
C ASN A 27 -22.91 9.45 15.94
N VAL A 28 -21.72 9.21 16.48
CA VAL A 28 -20.47 9.69 15.89
C VAL A 28 -19.60 8.53 15.41
N ASP A 29 -19.18 8.65 14.17
CA ASP A 29 -18.25 7.72 13.51
C ASP A 29 -17.02 8.51 13.01
N ILE A 30 -15.83 8.06 13.38
CA ILE A 30 -14.57 8.71 13.01
C ILE A 30 -13.68 7.67 12.30
N SER A 31 -13.05 8.05 11.20
CA SER A 31 -12.00 7.25 10.56
C SER A 31 -10.78 8.10 10.32
N VAL A 32 -9.65 7.75 10.93
CA VAL A 32 -8.42 8.54 10.88
C VAL A 32 -7.17 7.65 10.76
N ALA A 33 -6.14 8.19 10.10
CA ALA A 33 -4.86 7.51 10.02
C ALA A 33 -4.14 7.51 11.37
N TYR A 34 -4.11 8.67 12.04
CA TYR A 34 -3.30 8.89 13.23
C TYR A 34 -4.10 9.44 14.38
N ILE A 35 -3.75 8.96 15.59
CA ILE A 35 -4.32 9.42 16.85
C ILE A 35 -3.21 9.79 17.84
N SER A 36 -3.54 10.62 18.81
CA SER A 36 -2.73 10.83 20.01
C SER A 36 -3.63 10.99 21.23
N ALA A 37 -3.12 10.64 22.42
CA ALA A 37 -3.89 10.79 23.65
C ALA A 37 -4.34 12.24 23.88
N VAL A 38 -3.51 13.23 23.52
CA VAL A 38 -3.87 14.65 23.56
C VAL A 38 -5.00 14.97 22.58
N GLY A 39 -4.92 14.46 21.34
CA GLY A 39 -5.98 14.66 20.34
C GLY A 39 -7.32 14.10 20.81
N VAL A 40 -7.33 12.89 21.37
CA VAL A 40 -8.52 12.27 21.98
C VAL A 40 -9.07 13.13 23.12
N SER A 41 -8.20 13.63 24.01
CA SER A 41 -8.61 14.50 25.14
C SER A 41 -9.21 15.82 24.65
N LEU A 42 -8.69 16.42 23.58
CA LEU A 42 -9.27 17.63 22.97
C LEU A 42 -10.67 17.38 22.42
N LEU A 43 -10.96 16.18 21.90
CA LEU A 43 -12.25 15.83 21.35
C LEU A 43 -13.23 15.28 22.40
N GLN A 44 -12.79 15.07 23.63
CA GLN A 44 -13.63 14.55 24.73
C GLN A 44 -14.96 15.27 24.89
N PRO A 45 -15.08 16.61 24.78
CA PRO A 45 -16.39 17.29 24.90
C PRO A 45 -17.39 16.83 23.83
N LEU A 46 -16.97 16.58 22.60
CA LEU A 46 -17.81 15.99 21.55
C LEU A 46 -18.21 14.56 21.93
N LEU A 47 -17.26 13.72 22.30
CA LEU A 47 -17.49 12.31 22.62
C LEU A 47 -18.40 12.13 23.86
N ASN A 48 -18.38 13.04 24.82
CA ASN A 48 -19.24 12.98 26.00
C ASN A 48 -20.71 13.33 25.72
N THR A 49 -20.99 14.09 24.66
CA THR A 49 -22.34 14.56 24.33
C THR A 49 -23.01 13.73 23.23
N THR A 50 -22.35 12.70 22.75
CA THR A 50 -22.83 11.87 21.63
C THR A 50 -23.51 10.59 22.13
N GLY A 51 -24.33 9.98 21.26
CA GLY A 51 -24.89 8.66 21.46
C GLY A 51 -23.84 7.58 21.25
N ARG A 52 -24.06 6.69 20.25
CA ARG A 52 -23.04 5.71 19.88
C ARG A 52 -21.77 6.39 19.33
N LYS A 53 -20.61 5.91 19.75
CA LYS A 53 -19.29 6.43 19.36
C LYS A 53 -18.44 5.32 18.76
N ARG A 54 -17.99 5.46 17.54
CA ARG A 54 -17.12 4.49 16.87
C ARG A 54 -15.91 5.19 16.23
N VAL A 55 -14.75 4.60 16.37
CA VAL A 55 -13.52 5.13 15.76
C VAL A 55 -12.77 4.00 15.07
N VAL A 56 -12.47 4.18 13.78
CA VAL A 56 -11.59 3.29 13.00
C VAL A 56 -10.24 3.97 12.83
N ILE A 57 -9.16 3.31 13.22
CA ILE A 57 -7.81 3.88 13.26
C ILE A 57 -6.86 2.99 12.48
N GLY A 58 -5.98 3.59 11.67
CA GLY A 58 -4.89 2.87 11.02
C GLY A 58 -3.94 2.27 12.06
N LEU A 59 -3.65 0.98 11.95
CA LEU A 59 -2.69 0.33 12.83
C LEU A 59 -1.27 0.55 12.29
N THR A 60 -0.55 1.48 12.91
CA THR A 60 0.79 1.91 12.51
C THR A 60 1.69 2.12 13.73
N PRO A 61 3.03 2.07 13.59
CA PRO A 61 3.96 2.34 14.70
C PRO A 61 3.84 3.72 15.34
N ILE A 62 3.20 4.68 14.63
CA ILE A 62 3.01 6.06 15.12
C ILE A 62 1.90 6.13 16.18
N ASN A 63 0.86 5.29 16.04
CA ASN A 63 -0.27 5.27 16.95
C ASN A 63 0.08 4.51 18.23
N ARG A 64 0.16 5.22 19.34
CA ARG A 64 0.56 4.67 20.63
C ARG A 64 -0.61 4.07 21.39
N LEU A 65 -0.33 3.01 22.17
CA LEU A 65 -1.33 2.27 22.95
C LEU A 65 -2.16 3.20 23.87
N ASN A 66 -1.53 4.17 24.52
CA ASN A 66 -2.22 5.09 25.44
C ASN A 66 -3.34 5.90 24.77
N ALA A 67 -3.28 6.14 23.44
CA ALA A 67 -4.34 6.84 22.71
C ALA A 67 -5.55 5.92 22.49
N PHE A 68 -5.34 4.62 22.25
CA PHE A 68 -6.42 3.62 22.13
C PHE A 68 -7.12 3.43 23.47
N LEU A 69 -6.35 3.25 24.56
CA LEU A 69 -6.89 3.12 25.91
C LEU A 69 -7.71 4.37 26.30
N ARG A 70 -7.22 5.57 25.93
CA ARG A 70 -7.96 6.81 26.19
C ARG A 70 -9.32 6.88 25.49
N LEU A 71 -9.47 6.30 24.31
CA LEU A 71 -10.77 6.16 23.63
C LEU A 71 -11.69 5.19 24.37
N GLN A 72 -11.15 4.05 24.85
CA GLN A 72 -11.93 3.09 25.65
C GLN A 72 -12.43 3.71 26.97
N ASP A 73 -11.60 4.51 27.66
CA ASP A 73 -12.00 5.25 28.85
C ASP A 73 -13.21 6.19 28.63
N LEU A 74 -13.44 6.59 27.37
CA LEU A 74 -14.57 7.43 26.94
C LEU A 74 -15.75 6.61 26.40
N ASP A 75 -15.74 5.29 26.60
CA ASP A 75 -16.77 4.37 26.12
C ASP A 75 -16.94 4.46 24.59
N VAL A 76 -15.83 4.50 23.85
CA VAL A 76 -15.79 4.50 22.38
C VAL A 76 -15.55 3.08 21.89
N GLU A 77 -16.35 2.62 20.94
CA GLU A 77 -16.07 1.40 20.18
C GLU A 77 -14.87 1.64 19.25
N VAL A 78 -13.75 1.05 19.58
CA VAL A 78 -12.49 1.24 18.84
C VAL A 78 -12.24 0.08 17.89
N TYR A 79 -11.91 0.40 16.65
CA TYR A 79 -11.54 -0.54 15.61
C TYR A 79 -10.17 -0.19 15.05
N VAL A 80 -9.37 -1.19 14.71
CA VAL A 80 -8.04 -1.02 14.10
C VAL A 80 -8.02 -1.57 12.70
N TYR A 81 -7.64 -0.74 11.77
CA TYR A 81 -7.51 -1.11 10.36
C TYR A 81 -6.06 -1.48 10.05
N VAL A 82 -5.86 -2.72 9.65
CA VAL A 82 -4.55 -3.20 9.21
C VAL A 82 -4.47 -3.00 7.70
N ALA A 83 -3.70 -2.03 7.27
CA ALA A 83 -3.50 -1.78 5.84
C ALA A 83 -2.71 -2.94 5.20
N PRO A 84 -3.01 -3.31 3.95
CA PRO A 84 -2.15 -4.20 3.19
C PRO A 84 -0.72 -3.67 3.16
N TYR A 85 0.24 -4.57 3.06
CA TYR A 85 1.67 -4.24 3.08
C TYR A 85 1.99 -3.01 2.22
N ARG A 86 2.69 -2.03 2.81
CA ARG A 86 3.09 -0.75 2.19
C ARG A 86 1.95 0.16 1.73
N ARG A 87 0.75 -0.08 2.20
CA ARG A 87 -0.35 0.87 2.07
C ARG A 87 -0.64 1.50 3.42
N ILE A 88 -1.05 2.75 3.39
CA ILE A 88 -1.43 3.49 4.60
C ILE A 88 -2.95 3.64 4.58
N PHE A 89 -3.59 3.28 5.69
CA PHE A 89 -4.96 3.69 5.95
C PHE A 89 -4.93 5.18 6.30
N HIS A 90 -5.38 6.04 5.38
CA HIS A 90 -5.15 7.49 5.50
C HIS A 90 -6.41 8.37 5.40
N PRO A 91 -7.60 7.91 5.79
CA PRO A 91 -8.78 8.79 5.86
C PRO A 91 -8.64 9.80 7.00
N LYS A 92 -9.39 10.89 6.90
CA LYS A 92 -9.67 11.84 7.98
C LYS A 92 -11.12 12.26 7.81
N ILE A 93 -12.01 11.46 8.35
CA ILE A 93 -13.45 11.61 8.28
C ILE A 93 -13.99 11.64 9.70
N TYR A 94 -14.70 12.69 10.02
CA TYR A 94 -15.50 12.84 11.24
C TYR A 94 -16.96 12.98 10.79
N TYR A 95 -17.81 12.13 11.26
CA TYR A 95 -19.22 12.10 10.86
C TYR A 95 -20.10 11.98 12.09
N GLY A 96 -21.18 12.73 12.10
CA GLY A 96 -22.21 12.63 13.13
C GLY A 96 -23.61 12.67 12.53
N ALA A 97 -24.51 11.84 13.07
CA ALA A 97 -25.88 11.73 12.61
C ALA A 97 -26.86 11.66 13.78
N THR A 98 -27.86 12.51 13.74
CA THR A 98 -29.12 12.40 14.49
C THR A 98 -30.13 11.56 13.69
N LYS A 99 -31.38 11.49 14.12
CA LYS A 99 -32.43 10.84 13.32
C LYS A 99 -32.72 11.59 12.00
N ALA A 100 -32.61 12.91 11.98
CA ALA A 100 -33.04 13.75 10.86
C ALA A 100 -31.87 14.41 10.11
N GLN A 101 -30.79 14.73 10.79
CA GLN A 101 -29.70 15.54 10.25
C GLN A 101 -28.36 14.85 10.42
N SER A 102 -27.44 15.21 9.54
CA SER A 102 -26.06 14.77 9.60
C SER A 102 -25.11 15.94 9.39
N TRP A 103 -23.91 15.76 9.94
CA TRP A 103 -22.75 16.59 9.68
C TRP A 103 -21.55 15.73 9.36
N ALA A 104 -20.63 16.23 8.58
CA ALA A 104 -19.35 15.58 8.30
C ALA A 104 -18.24 16.60 8.19
N MET A 105 -17.06 16.25 8.67
CA MET A 105 -15.81 16.95 8.37
C MET A 105 -14.87 15.97 7.66
N VAL A 106 -14.43 16.33 6.46
CA VAL A 106 -13.56 15.52 5.61
C VAL A 106 -12.39 16.37 5.12
N GLY A 107 -11.17 15.89 5.28
CA GLY A 107 -10.01 16.65 4.82
C GLY A 107 -8.67 16.13 5.31
N SER A 108 -7.83 17.01 5.85
CA SER A 108 -6.45 16.69 6.24
C SER A 108 -6.24 16.40 7.72
N SER A 109 -7.21 16.74 8.60
CA SER A 109 -7.05 16.69 10.06
C SER A 109 -7.12 15.29 10.65
N ASN A 110 -6.02 14.81 11.22
CA ASN A 110 -5.99 13.61 12.06
C ASN A 110 -6.48 13.89 13.49
N LEU A 111 -6.82 12.84 14.25
CA LEU A 111 -7.20 12.92 15.67
C LEU A 111 -5.96 13.05 16.56
N THR A 112 -5.16 14.06 16.27
CA THR A 112 -3.94 14.43 17.00
C THR A 112 -4.01 15.88 17.42
N GLN A 113 -3.17 16.28 18.39
CA GLN A 113 -3.08 17.69 18.78
C GLN A 113 -2.80 18.60 17.58
N ASN A 114 -1.83 18.23 16.76
CA ASN A 114 -1.47 19.01 15.58
C ASN A 114 -2.62 19.09 14.57
N GLY A 115 -3.21 17.96 14.19
CA GLY A 115 -4.29 17.91 13.23
C GLY A 115 -5.56 18.64 13.67
N LEU A 116 -5.83 18.73 14.98
CA LEU A 116 -7.03 19.42 15.48
C LEU A 116 -6.82 20.92 15.79
N SER A 117 -5.60 21.33 16.18
CA SER A 117 -5.41 22.68 16.72
C SER A 117 -4.17 23.43 16.25
N SER A 118 -3.05 22.76 15.94
CA SER A 118 -1.76 23.46 15.78
C SER A 118 -1.30 23.54 14.31
N SER A 119 -1.66 22.58 13.46
CA SER A 119 -1.26 22.58 12.06
C SER A 119 -2.19 23.41 11.18
N VAL A 120 -1.68 23.82 10.03
CA VAL A 120 -2.50 24.41 8.97
C VAL A 120 -3.21 23.28 8.24
N GLU A 121 -4.47 23.08 8.55
CA GLU A 121 -5.31 22.04 7.98
C GLU A 121 -6.32 22.62 7.00
N ARG A 122 -6.84 21.79 6.10
CA ARG A 122 -7.91 22.16 5.18
C ARG A 122 -8.96 21.06 5.17
N ASN A 123 -10.17 21.41 5.57
CA ASN A 123 -11.28 20.47 5.64
C ASN A 123 -12.52 21.05 4.99
N LEU A 124 -13.40 20.19 4.53
CA LEU A 124 -14.77 20.50 4.19
C LEU A 124 -15.65 20.12 5.38
N PHE A 125 -16.47 21.05 5.84
CA PHE A 125 -17.52 20.79 6.80
C PHE A 125 -18.88 20.85 6.09
N ILE A 126 -19.63 19.77 6.19
CA ILE A 126 -20.86 19.53 5.45
C ILE A 126 -21.97 19.30 6.46
N THR A 127 -23.10 19.97 6.29
CA THR A 127 -24.31 19.75 7.10
C THR A 127 -25.53 19.61 6.22
N GLY A 128 -26.50 18.81 6.63
CA GLY A 128 -27.75 18.63 5.89
C GLY A 128 -28.62 17.50 6.40
N GLN A 129 -29.58 17.10 5.59
CA GLN A 129 -30.51 16.02 5.92
C GLN A 129 -29.79 14.67 5.84
N ARG A 130 -30.03 13.82 6.82
CA ARG A 130 -29.51 12.44 6.84
C ARG A 130 -30.07 11.65 5.65
N HIS A 131 -29.30 10.66 5.18
CA HIS A 131 -29.63 9.77 4.05
C HIS A 131 -29.67 10.44 2.68
N THR A 132 -29.27 11.71 2.58
CA THR A 132 -29.04 12.35 1.28
C THR A 132 -27.55 12.27 0.92
N GLU A 133 -27.23 12.46 -0.36
CA GLU A 133 -25.85 12.67 -0.75
C GLU A 133 -25.35 14.04 -0.23
N PRO A 134 -24.09 14.12 0.27
CA PRO A 134 -23.03 13.11 0.28
C PRO A 134 -23.02 12.18 1.51
N PHE A 135 -23.97 12.31 2.45
CA PHE A 135 -23.96 11.58 3.72
C PHE A 135 -24.14 10.07 3.55
N ALA A 136 -24.97 9.63 2.60
CA ALA A 136 -25.16 8.21 2.30
C ALA A 136 -23.85 7.55 1.84
N SER A 137 -23.09 8.23 1.00
CA SER A 137 -21.75 7.78 0.56
C SER A 137 -20.77 7.73 1.72
N ILE A 138 -20.76 8.74 2.61
CA ILE A 138 -19.87 8.77 3.79
C ILE A 138 -20.23 7.62 4.74
N GLU A 139 -21.50 7.39 5.06
CA GLU A 139 -21.96 6.28 5.92
C GLU A 139 -21.50 4.93 5.34
N THR A 140 -21.70 4.72 4.04
CA THR A 140 -21.28 3.49 3.34
C THR A 140 -19.76 3.28 3.44
N GLN A 141 -18.97 4.33 3.24
CA GLN A 141 -17.52 4.26 3.34
C GLN A 141 -17.04 3.95 4.76
N LEU A 142 -17.63 4.59 5.78
CA LEU A 142 -17.31 4.34 7.19
C LEU A 142 -17.67 2.91 7.62
N ASP A 143 -18.82 2.40 7.18
CA ASP A 143 -19.19 1.00 7.44
C ASP A 143 -18.26 0.01 6.72
N THR A 144 -17.82 0.34 5.51
CA THR A 144 -16.81 -0.45 4.79
C THR A 144 -15.49 -0.51 5.58
N PHE A 145 -14.98 0.61 6.05
CA PHE A 145 -13.77 0.64 6.88
C PHE A 145 -13.92 -0.20 8.15
N ARG A 146 -15.06 -0.06 8.83
CA ARG A 146 -15.34 -0.79 10.06
C ARG A 146 -15.41 -2.32 9.83
N THR A 147 -16.08 -2.78 8.76
CA THR A 147 -16.19 -4.21 8.46
C THR A 147 -14.85 -4.85 8.11
N GLN A 148 -13.93 -4.07 7.57
CA GLN A 148 -12.56 -4.48 7.23
C GLN A 148 -11.56 -4.32 8.39
N ALA A 149 -11.97 -3.66 9.48
CA ALA A 149 -11.15 -3.48 10.67
C ALA A 149 -11.39 -4.60 11.72
N TYR A 150 -10.50 -4.67 12.68
CA TYR A 150 -10.63 -5.51 13.85
C TYR A 150 -11.14 -4.68 15.03
N PRO A 151 -12.04 -5.20 15.88
CA PRO A 151 -12.28 -4.58 17.18
C PRO A 151 -10.96 -4.52 17.95
N PHE A 152 -10.71 -3.38 18.62
CA PHE A 152 -9.56 -3.26 19.50
C PHE A 152 -9.84 -4.06 20.78
N ASP A 153 -9.26 -5.24 20.86
CA ASP A 153 -9.44 -6.22 21.93
C ASP A 153 -8.13 -6.46 22.71
N THR A 154 -8.20 -7.30 23.71
CA THR A 154 -7.06 -7.66 24.57
C THR A 154 -5.87 -8.22 23.77
N ASN A 155 -6.13 -8.98 22.70
CA ASN A 155 -5.04 -9.53 21.87
C ASN A 155 -4.26 -8.42 21.17
N ILE A 156 -4.96 -7.44 20.59
CA ILE A 156 -4.32 -6.28 19.93
C ILE A 156 -3.61 -5.42 20.97
N GLU A 157 -4.23 -5.19 22.12
CA GLU A 157 -3.63 -4.45 23.23
C GLU A 157 -2.31 -5.09 23.69
N GLU A 158 -2.29 -6.41 23.90
CA GLU A 158 -1.07 -7.15 24.30
C GLU A 158 0.04 -7.04 23.24
N VAL A 159 -0.31 -7.12 21.96
CA VAL A 159 0.66 -6.96 20.87
C VAL A 159 1.26 -5.55 20.88
N LEU A 160 0.43 -4.51 20.96
CA LEU A 160 0.90 -3.13 21.02
C LEU A 160 1.75 -2.86 22.26
N ASN A 161 1.34 -3.36 23.44
CA ASN A 161 2.09 -3.22 24.67
C ASN A 161 3.47 -3.90 24.58
N ARG A 162 3.57 -5.06 23.94
CA ARG A 162 4.83 -5.76 23.70
C ARG A 162 5.74 -4.97 22.75
N ILE A 163 5.17 -4.42 21.67
CA ILE A 163 5.88 -3.58 20.71
C ILE A 163 6.42 -2.32 21.39
N GLU A 164 5.63 -1.64 22.21
CA GLU A 164 6.05 -0.41 22.89
C GLU A 164 7.09 -0.61 23.99
N LYS A 165 7.11 -1.79 24.61
CA LYS A 165 8.15 -2.16 25.60
C LYS A 165 9.49 -2.49 24.97
N PHE A 166 9.54 -2.69 23.69
CA PHE A 166 10.80 -2.94 23.00
C PHE A 166 11.56 -1.62 22.84
N ASP A 167 12.68 -1.49 23.57
CA ASP A 167 13.53 -0.28 23.61
C ASP A 167 14.37 -0.08 22.33
N GLY A 168 13.85 -0.48 21.20
CA GLY A 168 14.44 -0.36 19.87
C GLY A 168 13.48 0.36 18.92
N ARG A 169 14.01 0.99 17.88
CA ARG A 169 13.17 1.46 16.78
C ARG A 169 12.60 0.25 16.04
N TYR A 170 11.31 0.03 16.18
CA TYR A 170 10.61 -0.89 15.30
C TYR A 170 10.61 -0.30 13.89
N SER A 171 11.21 -1.01 12.94
CA SER A 171 10.92 -0.77 11.53
C SER A 171 9.46 -1.13 11.26
N GLU A 172 8.85 -0.52 10.26
CA GLU A 172 7.47 -0.83 9.87
C GLU A 172 7.31 -2.33 9.58
N ASP A 173 8.30 -2.96 8.95
CA ASP A 173 8.30 -4.39 8.63
C ASP A 173 8.25 -5.27 9.89
N LYS A 174 9.05 -4.95 10.91
CA LYS A 174 9.03 -5.68 12.18
C LYS A 174 7.72 -5.50 12.93
N TYR A 175 7.14 -4.31 12.87
CA TYR A 175 5.81 -4.04 13.43
C TYR A 175 4.74 -4.90 12.76
N LEU A 176 4.73 -4.93 11.43
CA LEU A 176 3.79 -5.75 10.66
C LEU A 176 4.01 -7.25 10.91
N GLN A 177 5.25 -7.70 11.05
CA GLN A 177 5.57 -9.09 11.37
C GLN A 177 5.00 -9.51 12.74
N GLU A 178 5.10 -8.66 13.77
CA GLU A 178 4.50 -8.94 15.08
C GLU A 178 2.98 -9.04 15.00
N LEU A 179 2.32 -8.19 14.22
CA LEU A 179 0.88 -8.28 13.97
C LEU A 179 0.50 -9.59 13.28
N VAL A 180 1.25 -9.95 12.22
CA VAL A 180 1.01 -11.20 11.46
C VAL A 180 1.22 -12.42 12.35
N ASN A 181 2.25 -12.44 13.20
CA ASN A 181 2.51 -13.51 14.17
C ASN A 181 1.37 -13.67 15.18
N ALA A 182 0.70 -12.58 15.52
CA ALA A 182 -0.49 -12.57 16.38
C ALA A 182 -1.81 -12.88 15.62
N GLY A 183 -1.74 -13.22 14.33
CA GLY A 183 -2.91 -13.51 13.50
C GLY A 183 -3.65 -12.28 12.99
N ILE A 184 -3.12 -11.06 13.22
CA ILE A 184 -3.72 -9.79 12.83
C ILE A 184 -3.23 -9.45 11.42
N LYS A 185 -4.02 -9.75 10.40
CA LYS A 185 -3.68 -9.58 8.97
C LYS A 185 -4.65 -8.62 8.29
N PRO A 186 -4.26 -7.96 7.18
CA PRO A 186 -5.20 -7.20 6.38
C PRO A 186 -6.43 -8.04 6.03
N ARG A 187 -7.64 -7.53 6.31
CA ARG A 187 -8.92 -8.18 5.94
C ARG A 187 -9.38 -7.79 4.54
N THR A 188 -8.71 -6.84 3.95
CA THR A 188 -9.03 -6.34 2.62
C THR A 188 -8.38 -7.22 1.56
N THR A 189 -9.15 -7.93 0.80
CA THR A 189 -8.79 -8.24 -0.59
C THR A 189 -8.87 -6.92 -1.35
N ILE A 190 -7.80 -6.56 -2.06
CA ILE A 190 -7.77 -5.32 -2.86
C ILE A 190 -8.76 -5.50 -4.01
N THR A 191 -10.03 -5.24 -3.76
CA THR A 191 -11.04 -4.98 -4.79
C THR A 191 -11.23 -3.47 -4.92
N SER A 192 -10.13 -2.72 -5.11
CA SER A 192 -10.27 -1.39 -5.67
C SER A 192 -10.69 -1.59 -7.12
N THR A 193 -11.86 -1.17 -7.48
CA THR A 193 -12.27 -1.02 -8.88
C THR A 193 -11.41 0.08 -9.49
N ILE A 194 -10.16 -0.27 -9.83
CA ILE A 194 -9.32 0.62 -10.61
C ILE A 194 -10.03 0.75 -11.97
N PRO A 195 -10.29 1.97 -12.45
CA PRO A 195 -10.98 2.16 -13.72
C PRO A 195 -10.32 1.36 -14.85
N ILE A 196 -11.10 0.77 -15.71
CA ILE A 196 -10.61 -0.10 -16.82
C ILE A 196 -9.62 0.67 -17.69
N GLU A 197 -9.85 1.96 -17.90
CA GLU A 197 -8.98 2.83 -18.68
C GLU A 197 -7.58 2.93 -18.06
N VAL A 198 -7.50 3.01 -16.73
CA VAL A 198 -6.21 3.07 -16.00
C VAL A 198 -5.50 1.71 -16.05
N GLN A 199 -6.27 0.62 -15.97
CA GLN A 199 -5.74 -0.75 -16.14
C GLN A 199 -5.19 -0.94 -17.55
N GLN A 200 -5.91 -0.48 -18.58
CA GLN A 200 -5.49 -0.58 -19.97
C GLN A 200 -4.21 0.22 -20.25
N VAL A 201 -4.10 1.43 -19.71
CA VAL A 201 -2.88 2.26 -19.84
C VAL A 201 -1.67 1.52 -19.25
N ALA A 202 -1.82 0.89 -18.09
CA ALA A 202 -0.73 0.13 -17.47
C ALA A 202 -0.35 -1.13 -18.28
N LEU A 203 -1.33 -1.79 -18.87
CA LEU A 203 -1.08 -2.94 -19.75
C LEU A 203 -0.38 -2.51 -21.05
N ASP A 204 -0.84 -1.44 -21.67
CA ASP A 204 -0.25 -0.91 -22.92
C ASP A 204 1.22 -0.51 -22.70
N ALA A 205 1.54 0.12 -21.55
CA ALA A 205 2.91 0.44 -21.18
C ALA A 205 3.81 -0.80 -21.03
N LEU A 206 3.28 -1.91 -20.51
CA LEU A 206 4.00 -3.18 -20.43
C LEU A 206 4.18 -3.82 -21.82
N ILE A 207 3.15 -3.79 -22.66
CA ILE A 207 3.22 -4.29 -24.04
C ILE A 207 4.24 -3.46 -24.86
N GLU A 208 4.30 -2.15 -24.69
CA GLU A 208 5.30 -1.30 -25.32
C GLU A 208 6.72 -1.67 -24.89
N LEU A 209 6.95 -1.91 -23.59
CA LEU A 209 8.24 -2.39 -23.09
C LEU A 209 8.65 -3.70 -23.79
N LEU A 210 7.71 -4.63 -23.98
CA LEU A 210 7.95 -5.90 -24.69
C LEU A 210 8.19 -5.69 -26.19
N LYS A 211 7.58 -4.69 -26.82
CA LYS A 211 7.75 -4.41 -28.26
C LYS A 211 9.06 -3.73 -28.58
N GLU A 212 9.80 -3.19 -27.62
CA GLU A 212 11.12 -2.59 -27.88
C GLU A 212 12.01 -3.53 -28.70
N ALA A 213 12.47 -3.06 -29.86
CA ALA A 213 12.97 -3.93 -30.92
C ALA A 213 14.29 -4.64 -30.60
N ARG A 214 15.11 -4.06 -29.70
CA ARG A 214 16.39 -4.64 -29.29
C ARG A 214 16.59 -4.53 -27.79
N LEU A 215 16.94 -5.66 -27.18
CA LEU A 215 17.49 -5.67 -25.83
C LEU A 215 18.97 -5.34 -25.91
N GLU A 216 19.40 -4.31 -25.19
CA GLU A 216 20.84 -4.05 -25.00
C GLU A 216 21.42 -5.11 -24.08
N TYR A 217 20.64 -5.52 -23.06
CA TYR A 217 20.96 -6.59 -22.10
C TYR A 217 19.72 -7.44 -21.80
N SER A 218 19.92 -8.65 -21.29
CA SER A 218 18.84 -9.55 -20.87
C SER A 218 18.04 -9.07 -19.64
N TYR A 219 18.56 -8.07 -18.93
CA TYR A 219 18.10 -7.62 -17.60
C TYR A 219 16.61 -7.31 -17.53
N GLN A 220 16.04 -6.66 -18.54
CA GLN A 220 14.63 -6.28 -18.55
C GLN A 220 13.71 -7.50 -18.59
N MET A 221 14.06 -8.47 -19.43
CA MET A 221 13.24 -9.69 -19.55
C MET A 221 13.41 -10.57 -18.32
N LEU A 222 14.60 -10.64 -17.73
CA LEU A 222 14.81 -11.34 -16.47
C LEU A 222 14.02 -10.69 -15.32
N LEU A 223 14.04 -9.35 -15.20
CA LEU A 223 13.22 -8.65 -14.20
C LEU A 223 11.73 -8.91 -14.39
N LEU A 224 11.24 -8.86 -15.64
CA LEU A 224 9.85 -9.18 -15.96
C LEU A 224 9.50 -10.63 -15.57
N LEU A 225 10.35 -11.59 -15.89
CA LEU A 225 10.13 -13.00 -15.57
C LEU A 225 10.10 -13.25 -14.06
N VAL A 226 10.99 -12.61 -13.30
CA VAL A 226 10.97 -12.67 -11.83
C VAL A 226 9.71 -12.03 -11.28
N MET A 227 9.32 -10.84 -11.76
CA MET A 227 8.07 -10.17 -11.40
C MET A 227 6.85 -11.09 -11.60
N LEU A 228 6.76 -11.76 -12.75
CA LEU A 228 5.63 -12.64 -13.07
C LEU A 228 5.58 -13.91 -12.21
N SER A 229 6.75 -14.37 -11.72
CA SER A 229 6.90 -15.65 -11.01
C SER A 229 6.95 -15.49 -9.50
N ARG A 230 7.49 -14.39 -8.97
CA ARG A 230 7.81 -14.20 -7.55
C ARG A 230 6.95 -13.15 -6.84
N ALA A 231 6.16 -12.36 -7.56
CA ALA A 231 5.23 -11.44 -6.93
C ALA A 231 4.21 -12.21 -6.07
N ASP A 232 4.05 -11.75 -4.84
CA ASP A 232 3.07 -12.27 -3.90
C ASP A 232 1.63 -11.84 -4.29
N ASN A 233 0.65 -12.17 -3.44
CA ASN A 233 -0.76 -11.82 -3.64
C ASN A 233 -1.04 -10.31 -3.57
N ASN A 234 -0.05 -9.50 -3.18
CA ASN A 234 -0.13 -8.04 -3.13
C ASN A 234 0.66 -7.37 -4.27
N GLY A 235 1.27 -8.16 -5.16
CA GLY A 235 2.11 -7.64 -6.24
C GLY A 235 3.50 -7.21 -5.79
N ILE A 236 4.02 -7.78 -4.71
CA ILE A 236 5.31 -7.40 -4.11
C ILE A 236 6.31 -8.55 -4.26
N PHE A 237 7.57 -8.23 -4.58
CA PHE A 237 8.65 -9.21 -4.66
C PHE A 237 10.01 -8.60 -4.28
N SER A 238 10.90 -9.43 -3.72
CA SER A 238 12.15 -8.98 -3.12
C SER A 238 13.22 -8.63 -4.17
N LEU A 239 13.93 -7.50 -3.98
CA LEU A 239 15.11 -7.15 -4.76
C LEU A 239 16.26 -8.14 -4.51
N GLU A 240 16.43 -8.63 -3.29
CA GLU A 240 17.43 -9.66 -2.93
C GLU A 240 17.18 -10.98 -3.67
N GLU A 241 15.91 -11.44 -3.66
CA GLU A 241 15.52 -12.64 -4.39
C GLU A 241 15.66 -12.45 -5.90
N THR A 242 15.33 -11.26 -6.43
CA THR A 242 15.53 -10.92 -7.84
C THR A 242 17.00 -11.01 -8.23
N ALA A 243 17.89 -10.43 -7.44
CA ALA A 243 19.32 -10.50 -7.67
C ALA A 243 19.85 -11.95 -7.58
N SER A 244 19.30 -12.75 -6.67
CA SER A 244 19.63 -14.17 -6.55
C SER A 244 19.17 -14.99 -7.78
N CYS A 245 18.00 -14.67 -8.35
CA CYS A 245 17.53 -15.27 -9.60
C CYS A 245 18.45 -14.91 -10.78
N PHE A 246 18.90 -13.65 -10.87
CA PHE A 246 19.87 -13.22 -11.87
C PHE A 246 21.19 -13.98 -11.72
N SER A 247 21.72 -14.06 -10.49
CA SER A 247 22.95 -14.80 -10.20
C SER A 247 22.85 -16.26 -10.64
N ARG A 248 21.74 -16.94 -10.31
CA ARG A 248 21.51 -18.32 -10.74
C ARG A 248 21.45 -18.46 -12.26
N PHE A 249 20.71 -17.62 -12.94
CA PHE A 249 20.57 -17.65 -14.39
C PHE A 249 21.95 -17.50 -15.08
N TYR A 250 22.73 -16.50 -14.67
CA TYR A 250 24.05 -16.27 -15.23
C TYR A 250 25.07 -17.35 -14.84
N GLY A 251 24.93 -17.92 -13.65
CA GLY A 251 25.75 -19.06 -13.21
C GLY A 251 25.51 -20.31 -14.05
N ILE A 252 24.24 -20.63 -14.36
CA ILE A 252 23.87 -21.73 -15.25
C ILE A 252 24.52 -21.56 -16.64
N ARG A 253 24.39 -20.35 -17.21
CA ARG A 253 24.99 -20.02 -18.51
C ARG A 253 26.51 -20.20 -18.50
N LYS A 254 27.19 -19.67 -17.49
CA LYS A 254 28.62 -19.78 -17.34
C LYS A 254 29.08 -21.23 -17.22
N ASN A 255 28.37 -22.04 -16.41
CA ASN A 255 28.69 -23.46 -16.23
C ASN A 255 28.45 -24.27 -17.51
N ALA A 256 27.54 -23.85 -18.37
CA ALA A 256 27.30 -24.43 -19.69
C ALA A 256 28.29 -23.94 -20.77
N GLY A 257 29.27 -23.08 -20.39
CA GLY A 257 30.23 -22.49 -21.35
C GLY A 257 29.61 -21.43 -22.28
N LEU A 258 28.43 -20.92 -21.95
CA LEU A 258 27.72 -19.90 -22.72
C LEU A 258 28.10 -18.48 -22.27
N PRO A 259 28.01 -17.47 -23.15
CA PRO A 259 28.20 -16.09 -22.76
C PRO A 259 27.21 -15.71 -21.65
N ILE A 260 27.70 -15.10 -20.56
CA ILE A 260 26.84 -14.65 -19.45
C ILE A 260 25.87 -13.60 -19.97
N GLU A 261 26.39 -12.63 -20.75
CA GLU A 261 25.56 -11.61 -21.40
C GLU A 261 26.04 -11.40 -22.84
N LYS A 262 25.12 -11.09 -23.74
CA LYS A 262 25.45 -10.76 -25.12
C LYS A 262 25.53 -9.25 -25.24
N VAL A 263 26.76 -8.73 -25.40
CA VAL A 263 27.01 -7.30 -25.53
C VAL A 263 27.15 -6.93 -27.00
N HIS A 264 26.45 -5.90 -27.41
CA HIS A 264 26.62 -5.29 -28.74
C HIS A 264 27.72 -4.22 -28.69
N GLY A 265 28.88 -4.52 -29.30
CA GLY A 265 30.01 -3.60 -29.37
C GLY A 265 31.09 -3.84 -28.32
N SER A 266 31.93 -2.82 -28.05
CA SER A 266 33.08 -2.91 -27.15
C SER A 266 32.76 -2.74 -25.66
N LYS A 267 31.49 -2.64 -25.29
CA LYS A 267 31.07 -2.50 -23.89
C LYS A 267 30.98 -3.87 -23.21
N HIS A 268 31.73 -4.04 -22.13
CA HIS A 268 31.55 -5.21 -21.26
C HIS A 268 30.36 -4.96 -20.33
N ALA A 269 29.45 -5.91 -20.24
CA ALA A 269 28.37 -5.86 -19.26
C ALA A 269 28.97 -6.03 -17.84
N GLU A 270 28.59 -5.14 -16.92
CA GLU A 270 29.04 -5.23 -15.52
C GLU A 270 28.73 -6.60 -14.90
N VAL A 271 27.63 -7.22 -15.33
CA VAL A 271 27.22 -8.56 -14.87
C VAL A 271 28.24 -9.65 -15.20
N GLU A 272 29.03 -9.53 -16.26
CA GLU A 272 30.10 -10.50 -16.58
C GLU A 272 31.14 -10.61 -15.46
N ARG A 273 31.38 -9.50 -14.76
CA ARG A 273 32.34 -9.43 -13.66
C ARG A 273 31.70 -9.79 -12.31
N TYR A 274 30.40 -9.53 -12.13
CA TYR A 274 29.75 -9.58 -10.83
C TYR A 274 28.53 -10.51 -10.79
N TRP A 275 28.40 -11.44 -11.74
CA TRP A 275 27.25 -12.35 -11.87
C TRP A 275 26.97 -13.18 -10.61
N ASP A 276 27.99 -13.50 -9.80
CA ASP A 276 27.93 -14.28 -8.56
C ASP A 276 27.84 -13.39 -7.29
N ASN A 277 27.86 -12.06 -7.46
CA ASN A 277 27.81 -11.12 -6.34
C ASN A 277 26.43 -10.48 -6.22
N VAL A 278 25.56 -11.05 -5.39
CA VAL A 278 24.17 -10.60 -5.19
C VAL A 278 24.10 -9.12 -4.82
N LYS A 279 24.99 -8.63 -3.95
CA LYS A 279 25.01 -7.20 -3.58
C LYS A 279 25.29 -6.26 -4.77
N ARG A 280 26.17 -6.67 -5.66
CA ARG A 280 26.45 -5.91 -6.90
C ARG A 280 25.32 -6.03 -7.91
N LEU A 281 24.71 -7.22 -8.02
CA LEU A 281 23.55 -7.43 -8.87
C LEU A 281 22.36 -6.57 -8.43
N LYS A 282 22.07 -6.41 -7.13
CA LYS A 282 21.06 -5.47 -6.63
C LYS A 282 21.27 -4.09 -7.24
N ARG A 283 22.49 -3.55 -7.13
CA ARG A 283 22.81 -2.23 -7.70
C ARG A 283 22.71 -2.17 -9.23
N ILE A 284 23.11 -3.24 -9.93
CA ILE A 284 22.92 -3.32 -11.38
C ILE A 284 21.44 -3.25 -11.73
N ILE A 285 20.57 -3.97 -11.01
CA ILE A 285 19.13 -3.99 -11.23
C ILE A 285 18.51 -2.61 -10.96
N GLU A 286 18.93 -1.93 -9.89
CA GLU A 286 18.48 -0.58 -9.54
C GLU A 286 18.85 0.48 -10.61
N ILE A 287 20.02 0.34 -11.24
CA ILE A 287 20.49 1.28 -12.27
C ILE A 287 19.93 0.91 -13.65
N ASN A 288 19.82 -0.36 -13.95
CA ASN A 288 19.29 -0.95 -15.17
C ASN A 288 18.96 -2.44 -14.89
N PRO A 289 17.74 -2.93 -14.95
CA PRO A 289 16.60 -2.42 -15.76
C PRO A 289 15.53 -1.62 -15.00
N PHE A 290 15.55 -1.55 -13.68
CA PHE A 290 14.44 -0.98 -12.89
C PHE A 290 13.96 0.40 -13.42
N PRO A 291 14.83 1.40 -13.72
CA PRO A 291 14.34 2.71 -14.16
C PRO A 291 13.54 2.70 -15.48
N ARG A 292 13.62 1.63 -16.26
CA ARG A 292 12.79 1.49 -17.46
C ARG A 292 11.35 1.06 -17.13
N PHE A 293 11.19 0.27 -16.07
CA PHE A 293 9.87 -0.10 -15.53
C PHE A 293 9.25 1.06 -14.75
N GLU A 294 10.04 1.73 -13.92
CA GLU A 294 9.63 2.88 -13.11
C GLU A 294 9.09 4.03 -13.97
N ARG A 295 9.86 4.46 -14.97
CA ARG A 295 9.43 5.55 -15.89
C ARG A 295 8.17 5.26 -16.67
N ARG A 296 7.79 4.00 -16.82
CA ARG A 296 6.53 3.56 -17.43
C ARG A 296 5.42 3.35 -16.41
N GLY A 297 5.71 3.59 -15.13
CA GLY A 297 4.76 3.37 -14.06
C GLY A 297 4.38 1.88 -13.87
N LEU A 298 5.28 0.95 -14.19
CA LEU A 298 5.04 -0.49 -14.09
C LEU A 298 5.46 -1.06 -12.74
N LEU A 299 6.55 -0.53 -12.17
CA LEU A 299 7.13 -0.91 -10.90
C LEU A 299 7.52 0.33 -10.11
N ASP A 300 7.34 0.26 -8.80
CA ASP A 300 7.93 1.15 -7.83
C ASP A 300 8.94 0.39 -6.97
N LEU A 301 9.88 1.11 -6.36
CA LEU A 301 10.79 0.56 -5.36
C LEU A 301 10.36 1.06 -3.98
N SER A 302 10.43 0.20 -3.00
CA SER A 302 10.11 0.54 -1.63
C SER A 302 11.05 1.59 -1.02
N GLU A 303 10.61 2.33 0.00
CA GLU A 303 11.42 3.37 0.67
C GLU A 303 12.74 2.81 1.24
N ASP A 304 12.73 1.57 1.75
CA ASP A 304 13.92 0.85 2.22
C ASP A 304 14.74 0.21 1.09
N THR A 305 14.30 0.35 -0.16
CA THR A 305 14.91 -0.22 -1.38
C THR A 305 15.06 -1.75 -1.36
N GLU A 306 14.26 -2.47 -0.59
CA GLU A 306 14.39 -3.93 -0.49
C GLU A 306 13.39 -4.71 -1.35
N PHE A 307 12.31 -4.05 -1.80
CA PHE A 307 11.24 -4.71 -2.54
C PHE A 307 10.78 -3.90 -3.75
N PHE A 308 10.36 -4.61 -4.77
CA PHE A 308 9.60 -4.06 -5.89
C PHE A 308 8.11 -4.19 -5.66
N ILE A 309 7.36 -3.19 -6.11
CA ILE A 309 5.91 -3.10 -6.02
C ILE A 309 5.36 -2.96 -7.43
N ILE A 310 4.56 -3.91 -7.88
CA ILE A 310 3.88 -3.84 -9.17
C ILE A 310 2.80 -2.77 -9.10
N ASN A 311 2.69 -1.94 -10.16
CA ASN A 311 1.59 -0.99 -10.28
C ASN A 311 0.25 -1.70 -10.02
N PRO A 312 -0.57 -1.23 -9.07
CA PRO A 312 -1.83 -1.88 -8.71
C PRO A 312 -2.80 -2.07 -9.89
N ALA A 313 -2.83 -1.12 -10.85
CA ALA A 313 -3.67 -1.22 -12.03
C ALA A 313 -3.22 -2.37 -12.93
N LEU A 314 -1.91 -2.53 -13.11
CA LEU A 314 -1.34 -3.65 -13.85
C LEU A 314 -1.57 -4.98 -13.10
N PHE A 315 -1.33 -5.01 -11.79
CA PHE A 315 -1.45 -6.22 -10.98
C PHE A 315 -2.88 -6.78 -10.98
N THR A 316 -3.89 -5.90 -10.94
CA THR A 316 -5.33 -6.28 -10.93
C THR A 316 -5.73 -7.08 -12.17
N ILE A 317 -5.12 -6.81 -13.32
CA ILE A 317 -5.44 -7.49 -14.60
C ILE A 317 -4.51 -8.68 -14.90
N MET A 318 -3.52 -8.95 -14.07
CA MET A 318 -2.57 -10.08 -14.27
C MET A 318 -3.22 -11.44 -14.01
N THR A 319 -4.13 -11.83 -14.90
CA THR A 319 -4.69 -13.18 -14.90
C THR A 319 -3.62 -14.24 -15.18
N PRO A 320 -3.84 -15.50 -14.79
CA PRO A 320 -2.90 -16.60 -15.12
C PRO A 320 -2.62 -16.71 -16.63
N SER A 321 -3.61 -16.52 -17.47
CA SER A 321 -3.46 -16.55 -18.94
C SER A 321 -2.61 -15.39 -19.45
N LEU A 322 -2.82 -14.18 -18.93
CA LEU A 322 -1.99 -13.02 -19.29
C LEU A 322 -0.54 -13.21 -18.82
N LYS A 323 -0.31 -13.70 -17.61
CA LYS A 323 1.03 -14.03 -17.11
C LYS A 323 1.76 -15.02 -18.01
N LEU A 324 1.06 -16.05 -18.48
CA LEU A 324 1.63 -17.03 -19.41
C LEU A 324 1.99 -16.40 -20.77
N SER A 325 1.14 -15.55 -21.33
CA SER A 325 1.43 -14.81 -22.57
C SER A 325 2.66 -13.92 -22.41
N LEU A 326 2.69 -13.08 -21.39
CA LEU A 326 3.82 -12.18 -21.11
C LEU A 326 5.14 -12.94 -20.86
N ARG A 327 5.04 -14.09 -20.15
CA ARG A 327 6.20 -14.99 -19.97
C ARG A 327 6.70 -15.53 -21.30
N SER A 328 5.80 -15.98 -22.18
CA SER A 328 6.15 -16.46 -23.51
C SER A 328 6.89 -15.40 -24.31
N ASP A 329 6.35 -14.18 -24.37
CA ASP A 329 6.93 -13.06 -25.11
C ASP A 329 8.33 -12.67 -24.55
N ALA A 330 8.49 -12.67 -23.22
CA ALA A 330 9.79 -12.41 -22.60
C ALA A 330 10.84 -13.49 -22.94
N ILE A 331 10.44 -14.76 -22.97
CA ILE A 331 11.30 -15.88 -23.37
C ILE A 331 11.70 -15.76 -24.84
N ASP A 332 10.77 -15.42 -25.74
CA ASP A 332 11.08 -15.19 -27.15
C ASP A 332 12.10 -14.06 -27.35
N LYS A 333 11.99 -12.99 -26.57
CA LYS A 333 12.97 -11.91 -26.57
C LYS A 333 14.36 -12.38 -26.11
N LEU A 334 14.44 -13.21 -25.06
CA LEU A 334 15.73 -13.79 -24.60
C LEU A 334 16.31 -14.76 -25.64
N THR A 335 15.50 -15.58 -26.27
CA THR A 335 15.86 -16.47 -27.38
C THR A 335 16.52 -15.69 -28.53
N ILE A 336 15.91 -14.61 -28.96
CA ILE A 336 16.45 -13.70 -29.98
C ILE A 336 17.72 -13.03 -29.49
N HIS A 337 17.73 -12.54 -28.23
CA HIS A 337 18.87 -11.83 -27.65
C HIS A 337 20.11 -12.71 -27.61
N TYR A 338 19.98 -13.94 -27.12
CA TYR A 338 21.10 -14.88 -27.02
C TYR A 338 21.41 -15.62 -28.31
N ALA A 339 20.50 -15.61 -29.28
CA ALA A 339 20.53 -16.43 -30.49
C ALA A 339 20.64 -17.93 -30.19
N GLU A 340 19.88 -18.38 -29.21
CA GLU A 340 19.80 -19.76 -28.72
C GLU A 340 18.41 -20.33 -28.96
N ASP A 341 18.24 -21.64 -28.87
CA ASP A 341 16.91 -22.25 -29.00
C ASP A 341 16.07 -21.98 -27.73
N ARG A 342 14.75 -21.91 -27.93
CA ARG A 342 13.80 -21.59 -26.89
C ARG A 342 13.82 -22.60 -25.74
N GLN A 343 13.95 -23.88 -26.03
CA GLN A 343 13.92 -24.94 -25.02
C GLN A 343 15.10 -24.81 -24.05
N SER A 344 16.28 -24.49 -24.54
CA SER A 344 17.48 -24.24 -23.72
C SER A 344 17.26 -23.06 -22.78
N ILE A 345 16.71 -21.95 -23.28
CA ILE A 345 16.39 -20.78 -22.45
C ILE A 345 15.33 -21.12 -21.39
N GLU A 346 14.26 -21.83 -21.73
CA GLU A 346 13.22 -22.26 -20.80
C GLU A 346 13.76 -23.15 -19.66
N ILE A 347 14.64 -24.09 -19.98
CA ILE A 347 15.28 -24.94 -18.98
C ILE A 347 16.09 -24.10 -17.98
N MET A 348 16.93 -23.19 -18.47
CA MET A 348 17.74 -22.31 -17.61
C MET A 348 16.88 -21.42 -16.73
N LEU A 349 15.80 -20.86 -17.28
CA LEU A 349 14.87 -20.01 -16.54
C LEU A 349 14.09 -20.79 -15.48
N LYS A 350 13.68 -22.02 -15.79
CA LYS A 350 13.00 -22.90 -14.83
C LYS A 350 13.91 -23.22 -13.63
N GLU A 351 15.19 -23.46 -13.87
CA GLU A 351 16.16 -23.73 -12.81
C GLU A 351 16.49 -22.45 -12.00
N ALA A 352 16.59 -21.30 -12.67
CA ALA A 352 16.98 -20.05 -12.03
C ALA A 352 15.85 -19.35 -11.27
N ILE A 353 14.61 -19.41 -11.81
CA ILE A 353 13.48 -18.64 -11.30
C ILE A 353 12.38 -19.56 -10.73
N GLY A 354 12.22 -20.76 -11.24
CA GLY A 354 11.20 -21.74 -10.82
C GLY A 354 9.97 -21.69 -11.70
#